data_dfc8060cbe98f02a124404a562c3055a
#
_entry.id   dfc8060cbe98f02a124404a562c3055a
#
_cell.length_a   1.000
_cell.length_b   1.000
_cell.length_c   1.000
_cell.angle_alpha   90.00
_cell.angle_beta   90.00
_cell.angle_gamma   90.00
#
_symmetry.space_group_name_H-M   'P 1'
#
loop_
_entity.id
_entity.type
_entity.pdbx_description
1 polymer ?
#
loop_
_entity_poly.entity_id
_entity_poly.type
_entity_poly.pdbx_seq_one_letter_code
_entity_poly.pdbx_strand_id
1 'polypeptide(L)'
;MRFDQCTNGNIFMHGWTKEQAVMSEHDKAILQELAKKMAGYAARPEQDELMKLWRDHNDLKDSRPMIYVDLENGWNELLPMEFTCECEGEMAQEWEMWLHKEIIYAEKIKCDKPIEAKFYIPYQAHNTMWGVEKKVIGDVKGGEAYTWEAPITDDMMEDDFDVAELIKIPQITIDWEATDAYTAIAHDVFDGILTVERRHWWWWGMELTHPYADLRGLESMLYDFYDYDEKMHEILARFTEGYMSMIDYLEANKLFTPNTGNCYVGSGGLGITNDLNAAAAMPNSAMDIWGFHESQETSEVSPEMFAEFVLPYQLKLADRFGLNYYGCCEGLDKRWDYVKQLPRLRRVSVSQWADIPKMSEILGGDYVFCHKVSPTDIAVPVIDEDHIRTRLHQVLTDCKRCGNHVELIMKDNHTIANNPNNVYRWVQIAREEIAKVYGV
;
A
#
# COMPACT_ATOMS: atom_id res chain seq x y z
N MET A 1 -8.75 10.98 16.19
CA MET A 1 -8.09 9.93 15.37
C MET A 1 -8.66 9.99 13.97
N ARG A 2 -7.86 9.76 12.95
CA ARG A 2 -8.28 9.70 11.54
C ARG A 2 -7.61 8.50 10.90
N PHE A 3 -8.26 7.90 9.90
CA PHE A 3 -7.58 6.98 9.03
C PHE A 3 -6.46 7.74 8.31
N ASP A 4 -5.25 7.26 8.46
CA ASP A 4 -4.07 7.86 7.84
C ASP A 4 -3.90 7.29 6.43
N GLN A 5 -3.31 8.06 5.53
CA GLN A 5 -2.95 7.61 4.18
C GLN A 5 -2.07 6.37 4.19
N CYS A 6 -1.23 6.26 5.22
CA CYS A 6 -0.28 5.16 5.36
C CYS A 6 -0.87 3.86 5.92
N THR A 7 -2.14 3.81 6.28
CA THR A 7 -2.68 2.62 6.94
C THR A 7 -2.95 1.45 5.99
N ASN A 8 -2.76 1.60 4.69
CA ASN A 8 -2.90 0.54 3.68
C ASN A 8 -3.89 -0.56 4.06
N GLY A 9 -4.97 -0.13 4.64
CA GLY A 9 -6.11 -0.96 4.93
C GLY A 9 -6.02 -1.91 6.10
N ASN A 10 -4.88 -2.21 6.68
CA ASN A 10 -4.83 -3.41 7.52
C ASN A 10 -4.35 -3.26 8.96
N ILE A 11 -3.61 -2.22 9.33
CA ILE A 11 -3.10 -2.09 10.70
C ILE A 11 -2.98 -0.61 11.08
N PHE A 12 -3.59 -0.22 12.19
CA PHE A 12 -3.34 1.08 12.82
C PHE A 12 -1.97 1.09 13.48
N MET A 13 -1.27 2.22 13.39
CA MET A 13 0.14 2.29 13.68
C MET A 13 0.51 3.40 14.63
N HIS A 14 -0.26 3.55 15.68
CA HIS A 14 0.24 4.37 16.76
C HIS A 14 1.26 3.58 17.57
N GLY A 15 2.43 4.18 17.80
CA GLY A 15 3.40 3.67 18.75
C GLY A 15 2.84 3.86 20.16
N TRP A 16 2.19 2.83 20.68
CA TRP A 16 1.66 2.85 22.03
C TRP A 16 2.74 2.43 23.03
N THR A 17 2.80 3.10 24.18
CA THR A 17 3.63 2.66 25.28
C THR A 17 2.93 1.55 26.08
N LYS A 18 3.69 0.81 26.90
CA LYS A 18 3.14 -0.20 27.79
C LYS A 18 2.04 0.32 28.72
N GLU A 19 2.20 1.56 29.20
CA GLU A 19 1.25 2.22 30.11
C GLU A 19 -0.08 2.56 29.43
N GLN A 20 -0.05 2.76 28.13
CA GLN A 20 -1.25 3.03 27.32
C GLN A 20 -2.00 1.75 26.92
N ALA A 21 -1.39 0.58 27.11
CA ALA A 21 -2.00 -0.72 26.88
C ALA A 21 -3.04 -1.03 27.96
N VAL A 22 -4.22 -0.41 27.86
CA VAL A 22 -5.34 -0.57 28.81
C VAL A 22 -6.62 -0.89 28.08
N MET A 23 -7.39 -1.87 28.57
CA MET A 23 -8.69 -2.27 28.05
C MET A 23 -9.72 -2.29 29.18
N SER A 24 -10.81 -1.56 29.01
CA SER A 24 -11.96 -1.62 29.94
C SER A 24 -12.85 -2.82 29.60
N GLU A 25 -13.62 -3.32 30.59
CA GLU A 25 -14.63 -4.36 30.34
C GLU A 25 -15.74 -3.88 29.39
N HIS A 26 -16.02 -2.58 29.39
CA HIS A 26 -16.96 -1.96 28.46
C HIS A 26 -16.47 -2.05 27.03
N ASP A 27 -15.25 -1.58 26.77
CA ASP A 27 -14.63 -1.60 25.43
C ASP A 27 -14.43 -3.03 24.94
N LYS A 28 -13.97 -3.92 25.84
CA LYS A 28 -13.82 -5.35 25.53
C LYS A 28 -15.12 -5.97 25.02
N ALA A 29 -16.26 -5.67 25.66
CA ALA A 29 -17.55 -6.22 25.26
C ALA A 29 -17.96 -5.74 23.85
N ILE A 30 -17.75 -4.45 23.52
CA ILE A 30 -18.01 -3.89 22.20
C ILE A 30 -17.14 -4.58 21.13
N LEU A 31 -15.83 -4.65 21.39
CA LEU A 31 -14.87 -5.28 20.46
C LEU A 31 -15.20 -6.76 20.22
N GLN A 32 -15.60 -7.51 21.24
CA GLN A 32 -16.00 -8.91 21.10
C GLN A 32 -17.24 -9.09 20.23
N GLU A 33 -18.23 -8.23 20.34
CA GLU A 33 -19.43 -8.30 19.48
C GLU A 33 -19.10 -8.01 18.01
N LEU A 34 -18.26 -7.01 17.74
CA LEU A 34 -17.77 -6.73 16.39
C LEU A 34 -16.91 -7.87 15.84
N ALA A 35 -16.03 -8.42 16.67
CA ALA A 35 -15.19 -9.56 16.29
C ALA A 35 -16.01 -10.81 15.92
N LYS A 36 -17.07 -11.13 16.69
CA LYS A 36 -18.01 -12.20 16.36
C LYS A 36 -18.70 -11.97 15.03
N LYS A 37 -19.11 -10.73 14.76
CA LYS A 37 -19.72 -10.33 13.49
C LYS A 37 -18.76 -10.53 12.32
N MET A 38 -17.52 -10.07 12.46
CA MET A 38 -16.46 -10.26 11.47
C MET A 38 -16.14 -11.74 11.24
N ALA A 39 -16.00 -12.54 12.31
CA ALA A 39 -15.79 -13.98 12.22
C ALA A 39 -16.94 -14.69 11.48
N GLY A 40 -18.18 -14.21 11.66
CA GLY A 40 -19.34 -14.69 10.91
C GLY A 40 -19.23 -14.45 9.41
N TYR A 41 -18.66 -13.31 8.97
CA TYR A 41 -18.36 -13.05 7.56
C TYR A 41 -17.22 -13.92 7.07
N ALA A 42 -16.13 -14.04 7.84
CA ALA A 42 -14.97 -14.82 7.50
C ALA A 42 -15.29 -16.34 7.31
N ALA A 43 -16.30 -16.84 8.00
CA ALA A 43 -16.71 -18.25 7.90
C ALA A 43 -17.55 -18.58 6.64
N ARG A 44 -17.86 -17.62 5.80
CA ARG A 44 -18.68 -17.85 4.60
C ARG A 44 -17.84 -18.46 3.47
N PRO A 45 -18.40 -19.41 2.71
CA PRO A 45 -17.67 -20.08 1.61
C PRO A 45 -17.11 -19.15 0.55
N GLU A 46 -17.76 -18.01 0.30
CA GLU A 46 -17.27 -17.03 -0.66
C GLU A 46 -15.88 -16.47 -0.32
N GLN A 47 -15.45 -16.53 0.93
CA GLN A 47 -14.11 -16.06 1.31
C GLN A 47 -13.01 -16.97 0.75
N ASP A 48 -13.22 -18.28 0.78
CA ASP A 48 -12.29 -19.26 0.19
C ASP A 48 -12.23 -19.09 -1.35
N GLU A 49 -13.37 -18.80 -1.97
CA GLU A 49 -13.43 -18.50 -3.41
C GLU A 49 -12.64 -17.23 -3.75
N LEU A 50 -12.79 -16.16 -2.97
CA LEU A 50 -12.04 -14.91 -3.16
C LEU A 50 -10.54 -15.14 -2.96
N MET A 51 -10.14 -15.87 -1.91
CA MET A 51 -8.74 -16.24 -1.69
C MET A 51 -8.16 -17.04 -2.86
N LYS A 52 -8.96 -17.96 -3.43
CA LYS A 52 -8.56 -18.72 -4.62
C LYS A 52 -8.43 -17.82 -5.85
N LEU A 53 -9.38 -16.94 -6.10
CA LEU A 53 -9.35 -16.01 -7.24
C LEU A 53 -8.12 -15.11 -7.21
N TRP A 54 -7.80 -14.51 -6.05
CA TRP A 54 -6.59 -13.71 -5.88
C TRP A 54 -5.32 -14.50 -6.10
N ARG A 55 -5.29 -15.75 -5.61
CA ARG A 55 -4.16 -16.65 -5.82
C ARG A 55 -3.95 -16.97 -7.30
N ASP A 56 -5.01 -17.38 -7.99
CA ASP A 56 -4.94 -17.69 -9.40
C ASP A 56 -4.54 -16.45 -10.22
N HIS A 57 -5.08 -15.28 -9.88
CA HIS A 57 -4.73 -14.00 -10.47
C HIS A 57 -3.23 -13.66 -10.33
N ASN A 58 -2.71 -13.72 -9.11
CA ASN A 58 -1.29 -13.38 -8.84
C ASN A 58 -0.31 -14.44 -9.35
N ASP A 59 -0.75 -15.69 -9.44
CA ASP A 59 0.02 -16.80 -10.04
C ASP A 59 -0.12 -16.83 -11.58
N LEU A 60 -0.69 -15.80 -12.20
CA LEU A 60 -0.93 -15.66 -13.65
C LEU A 60 -1.71 -16.83 -14.26
N LYS A 61 -2.68 -17.35 -13.52
CA LYS A 61 -3.62 -18.37 -13.98
C LYS A 61 -4.93 -17.73 -14.43
N ASP A 62 -5.76 -18.51 -15.12
CA ASP A 62 -7.07 -18.04 -15.57
C ASP A 62 -7.93 -17.60 -14.37
N SER A 63 -8.32 -16.34 -14.38
CA SER A 63 -9.19 -15.71 -13.39
C SER A 63 -9.96 -14.56 -14.03
N ARG A 64 -11.13 -14.25 -13.47
CA ARG A 64 -11.80 -13.00 -13.85
C ARG A 64 -11.02 -11.78 -13.35
N PRO A 65 -11.25 -10.60 -13.93
CA PRO A 65 -10.72 -9.36 -13.36
C PRO A 65 -11.14 -9.18 -11.90
N MET A 66 -10.19 -8.69 -11.08
CA MET A 66 -10.38 -8.46 -9.66
C MET A 66 -10.70 -6.98 -9.39
N ILE A 67 -11.43 -6.71 -8.32
CA ILE A 67 -11.78 -5.35 -7.87
C ILE A 67 -11.30 -5.17 -6.44
N TYR A 68 -10.49 -4.14 -6.21
CA TYR A 68 -10.10 -3.75 -4.87
C TYR A 68 -10.33 -2.25 -4.64
N VAL A 69 -10.77 -1.91 -3.44
CA VAL A 69 -11.03 -0.52 -3.03
C VAL A 69 -10.28 -0.24 -1.74
N ASP A 70 -9.43 0.78 -1.73
CA ASP A 70 -8.88 1.37 -0.52
C ASP A 70 -9.07 2.89 -0.58
N LEU A 71 -9.92 3.40 0.28
CA LEU A 71 -10.35 4.80 0.20
C LEU A 71 -9.37 5.78 0.83
N GLU A 72 -8.32 5.31 1.47
CA GLU A 72 -7.35 6.17 2.15
C GLU A 72 -8.06 7.20 3.07
N ASN A 73 -7.89 8.51 2.83
CA ASN A 73 -8.56 9.56 3.60
C ASN A 73 -10.09 9.52 3.49
N GLY A 74 -10.64 9.00 2.39
CA GLY A 74 -12.08 8.80 2.20
C GLY A 74 -12.72 7.89 3.24
N TRP A 75 -11.92 7.07 3.94
CA TRP A 75 -12.39 6.29 5.09
C TRP A 75 -12.95 7.16 6.21
N ASN A 76 -12.41 8.38 6.42
CA ASN A 76 -12.90 9.30 7.44
C ASN A 76 -14.32 9.82 7.13
N GLU A 77 -14.69 9.87 5.86
CA GLU A 77 -16.05 10.23 5.43
C GLU A 77 -17.00 9.02 5.46
N LEU A 78 -16.48 7.82 5.13
CA LEU A 78 -17.26 6.58 5.11
C LEU A 78 -17.57 6.06 6.53
N LEU A 79 -16.58 6.18 7.42
CA LEU A 79 -16.64 5.75 8.82
C LEU A 79 -16.23 6.91 9.73
N PRO A 80 -17.05 7.96 9.85
CA PRO A 80 -16.72 9.08 10.74
C PRO A 80 -16.72 8.57 12.19
N MET A 81 -15.57 8.65 12.84
CA MET A 81 -15.30 8.09 14.16
C MET A 81 -16.28 8.59 15.21
N GLU A 82 -16.59 9.88 15.17
CA GLU A 82 -17.51 10.53 16.12
C GLU A 82 -18.93 9.97 16.10
N PHE A 83 -19.33 9.29 15.01
CA PHE A 83 -20.66 8.68 14.87
C PHE A 83 -20.62 7.15 14.87
N THR A 84 -19.43 6.56 14.81
CA THR A 84 -19.26 5.12 14.62
C THR A 84 -18.72 4.45 15.87
N CYS A 85 -17.83 5.15 16.61
CA CYS A 85 -17.09 4.57 17.72
C CYS A 85 -17.88 4.65 19.04
N GLU A 86 -17.98 3.53 19.74
CA GLU A 86 -18.64 3.38 21.04
C GLU A 86 -17.61 3.14 22.17
N CYS A 87 -16.39 2.71 21.84
CA CYS A 87 -15.32 2.53 22.80
C CYS A 87 -14.83 3.87 23.36
N GLU A 88 -14.40 3.86 24.64
CA GLU A 88 -13.92 5.05 25.36
C GLU A 88 -12.39 5.17 25.33
N GLY A 89 -11.66 4.04 25.38
CA GLY A 89 -10.21 4.01 25.36
C GLY A 89 -9.62 4.23 23.96
N GLU A 90 -8.60 5.06 23.81
CA GLU A 90 -8.01 5.41 22.52
C GLU A 90 -7.56 4.16 21.72
N MET A 91 -6.89 3.20 22.37
CA MET A 91 -6.50 1.94 21.74
C MET A 91 -7.72 1.11 21.32
N ALA A 92 -8.75 1.05 22.16
CA ALA A 92 -9.97 0.31 21.87
C ALA A 92 -10.72 0.95 20.70
N GLN A 93 -10.74 2.27 20.61
CA GLN A 93 -11.30 3.01 19.47
C GLN A 93 -10.61 2.68 18.16
N GLU A 94 -9.27 2.55 18.15
CA GLU A 94 -8.55 2.11 16.95
C GLU A 94 -8.96 0.71 16.51
N TRP A 95 -9.04 -0.23 17.46
CA TRP A 95 -9.43 -1.60 17.20
C TRP A 95 -10.88 -1.70 16.72
N GLU A 96 -11.77 -0.89 17.31
CA GLU A 96 -13.16 -0.78 16.89
C GLU A 96 -13.28 -0.28 15.45
N MET A 97 -12.57 0.81 15.11
CA MET A 97 -12.60 1.36 13.75
C MET A 97 -12.04 0.38 12.72
N TRP A 98 -11.00 -0.39 13.07
CA TRP A 98 -10.49 -1.43 12.21
C TRP A 98 -11.52 -2.55 11.97
N LEU A 99 -12.21 -3.01 13.03
CA LEU A 99 -13.27 -4.01 12.90
C LEU A 99 -14.43 -3.50 12.05
N HIS A 100 -14.85 -2.27 12.24
CA HIS A 100 -15.87 -1.64 11.39
C HIS A 100 -15.44 -1.57 9.92
N LYS A 101 -14.17 -1.26 9.63
CA LYS A 101 -13.63 -1.26 8.28
C LYS A 101 -13.74 -2.64 7.63
N GLU A 102 -13.34 -3.70 8.32
CA GLU A 102 -13.47 -5.07 7.81
C GLU A 102 -14.95 -5.47 7.58
N ILE A 103 -15.83 -5.12 8.50
CA ILE A 103 -17.26 -5.40 8.39
C ILE A 103 -17.89 -4.67 7.19
N ILE A 104 -17.55 -3.41 6.96
CA ILE A 104 -18.14 -2.61 5.88
C ILE A 104 -17.69 -3.10 4.49
N TYR A 105 -16.49 -3.67 4.38
CA TYR A 105 -16.08 -4.38 3.17
C TYR A 105 -17.05 -5.51 2.83
N ALA A 106 -17.40 -6.34 3.83
CA ALA A 106 -18.33 -7.46 3.64
C ALA A 106 -19.78 -7.01 3.37
N GLU A 107 -20.23 -5.96 4.03
CA GLU A 107 -21.65 -5.59 4.00
C GLU A 107 -21.99 -4.63 2.85
N LYS A 108 -21.12 -3.67 2.58
CA LYS A 108 -21.44 -2.51 1.74
C LYS A 108 -20.58 -2.40 0.50
N ILE A 109 -19.25 -2.37 0.66
CA ILE A 109 -18.34 -2.18 -0.48
C ILE A 109 -18.39 -3.38 -1.40
N LYS A 110 -18.30 -4.60 -0.86
CA LYS A 110 -18.43 -5.86 -1.61
C LYS A 110 -17.48 -5.95 -2.82
N CYS A 111 -16.30 -5.36 -2.71
CA CYS A 111 -15.21 -5.63 -3.64
C CYS A 111 -14.65 -7.05 -3.43
N ASP A 112 -13.53 -7.38 -4.05
CA ASP A 112 -12.97 -8.73 -3.95
C ASP A 112 -12.00 -8.93 -2.77
N LYS A 113 -12.06 -8.05 -1.76
CA LYS A 113 -11.29 -8.21 -0.52
C LYS A 113 -11.88 -9.35 0.32
N PRO A 114 -11.14 -10.44 0.59
CA PRO A 114 -11.59 -11.48 1.50
C PRO A 114 -11.58 -10.98 2.96
N ILE A 115 -12.48 -11.53 3.77
CA ILE A 115 -12.50 -11.29 5.21
C ILE A 115 -11.92 -12.53 5.90
N GLU A 116 -10.96 -12.33 6.79
CA GLU A 116 -10.35 -13.39 7.58
C GLU A 116 -10.70 -13.25 9.06
N ALA A 117 -10.83 -14.38 9.77
CA ALA A 117 -11.05 -14.38 11.22
C ALA A 117 -9.72 -14.14 11.97
N LYS A 118 -9.05 -13.04 11.67
CA LYS A 118 -7.74 -12.68 12.22
C LYS A 118 -7.75 -11.25 12.75
N PHE A 119 -6.98 -11.04 13.79
CA PHE A 119 -6.68 -9.71 14.31
C PHE A 119 -5.16 -9.52 14.36
N TYR A 120 -4.68 -8.41 13.80
CA TYR A 120 -3.25 -8.16 13.70
C TYR A 120 -2.78 -7.16 14.75
N ILE A 121 -1.73 -7.51 15.47
CA ILE A 121 -1.06 -6.62 16.43
C ILE A 121 0.29 -6.23 15.85
N PRO A 122 0.55 -4.91 15.63
CA PRO A 122 1.84 -4.46 15.17
C PRO A 122 2.88 -4.60 16.29
N TYR A 123 4.11 -4.95 15.91
CA TYR A 123 5.24 -4.73 16.79
C TYR A 123 5.35 -3.23 17.10
N GLN A 124 5.56 -2.87 18.36
CA GLN A 124 5.83 -1.49 18.72
C GLN A 124 7.26 -1.15 18.31
N ALA A 125 7.41 -0.67 17.09
CA ALA A 125 8.68 -0.42 16.44
C ALA A 125 8.95 1.08 16.34
N HIS A 126 10.19 1.46 16.57
CA HIS A 126 10.70 2.78 16.27
C HIS A 126 11.72 2.68 15.14
N ASN A 127 11.57 3.55 14.13
CA ASN A 127 12.51 3.70 13.02
C ASN A 127 13.04 5.14 13.04
N THR A 128 14.34 5.30 13.09
CA THR A 128 14.98 6.64 13.09
C THR A 128 14.87 7.35 11.74
N MET A 129 14.38 6.67 10.72
CA MET A 129 14.36 7.16 9.35
C MET A 129 15.74 7.68 8.92
N TRP A 130 15.79 8.71 8.13
CA TRP A 130 17.05 9.25 7.57
C TRP A 130 17.80 10.21 8.49
N GLY A 131 17.30 10.44 9.73
CA GLY A 131 17.91 11.34 10.71
C GLY A 131 17.81 12.83 10.37
N VAL A 132 17.13 13.17 9.30
CA VAL A 132 16.82 14.52 8.84
C VAL A 132 15.37 14.56 8.38
N GLU A 133 14.65 15.62 8.75
CA GLU A 133 13.22 15.74 8.49
C GLU A 133 12.89 17.04 7.74
N LYS A 134 11.92 16.96 6.84
CA LYS A 134 11.33 18.14 6.21
C LYS A 134 10.50 18.93 7.23
N LYS A 135 10.52 20.23 7.16
CA LYS A 135 9.66 21.09 7.97
C LYS A 135 8.34 21.34 7.26
N VAL A 136 7.28 20.73 7.75
CA VAL A 136 5.94 20.87 7.18
C VAL A 136 5.34 22.24 7.51
N ILE A 137 4.73 22.88 6.50
CA ILE A 137 4.02 24.17 6.59
C ILE A 137 2.56 23.92 6.19
N GLY A 138 1.63 24.21 7.09
CA GLY A 138 0.19 24.01 6.90
C GLY A 138 -0.42 23.02 7.87
N ASP A 139 -1.70 22.70 7.71
CA ASP A 139 -2.41 21.77 8.58
C ASP A 139 -2.44 20.35 7.98
N VAL A 140 -1.53 19.51 8.46
CA VAL A 140 -1.46 18.09 8.07
C VAL A 140 -2.62 17.28 8.67
N LYS A 141 -3.18 17.71 9.81
CA LYS A 141 -4.19 16.95 10.55
C LYS A 141 -5.55 16.90 9.86
N GLY A 142 -5.81 17.82 8.94
CA GLY A 142 -7.06 17.89 8.18
C GLY A 142 -7.11 17.08 6.90
N GLY A 143 -5.99 16.50 6.44
CA GLY A 143 -5.89 15.97 5.08
C GLY A 143 -5.91 17.08 4.02
N GLU A 144 -5.67 18.33 4.43
CA GLU A 144 -5.58 19.49 3.56
C GLU A 144 -4.21 19.52 2.85
N ALA A 145 -4.14 20.24 1.76
CA ALA A 145 -2.90 20.44 1.04
C ALA A 145 -1.87 21.14 1.94
N TYR A 146 -0.68 20.59 2.03
CA TYR A 146 0.43 21.16 2.77
C TYR A 146 1.63 21.34 1.85
N THR A 147 2.56 22.21 2.27
CA THR A 147 3.89 22.34 1.68
C THR A 147 4.95 22.10 2.74
N TRP A 148 6.21 22.07 2.35
CA TRP A 148 7.31 21.90 3.30
C TRP A 148 8.54 22.66 2.86
N GLU A 149 9.40 22.95 3.83
CA GLU A 149 10.77 23.40 3.60
C GLU A 149 11.67 22.18 3.50
N ALA A 150 12.33 22.01 2.38
CA ALA A 150 13.29 20.94 2.18
C ALA A 150 14.60 21.23 2.96
N PRO A 151 15.13 20.24 3.70
CA PRO A 151 16.37 20.46 4.47
C PRO A 151 17.64 20.55 3.63
N ILE A 152 17.66 20.01 2.41
CA ILE A 152 18.80 20.11 1.49
C ILE A 152 18.59 21.31 0.56
N THR A 153 19.39 22.36 0.74
CA THR A 153 19.32 23.62 -0.02
C THR A 153 20.28 23.63 -1.21
N ASP A 154 20.08 24.60 -2.11
CA ASP A 154 21.01 24.80 -3.24
C ASP A 154 22.42 25.16 -2.73
N ASP A 155 22.53 26.03 -1.71
CA ASP A 155 23.83 26.37 -1.09
C ASP A 155 24.57 25.12 -0.58
N MET A 156 23.86 24.16 0.00
CA MET A 156 24.46 22.90 0.45
C MET A 156 24.95 22.05 -0.73
N MET A 157 24.21 22.01 -1.83
CA MET A 157 24.63 21.29 -3.04
C MET A 157 25.86 21.94 -3.67
N GLU A 158 25.91 23.27 -3.72
CA GLU A 158 27.10 24.01 -4.20
C GLU A 158 28.34 23.82 -3.33
N ASP A 159 28.16 23.74 -2.00
CA ASP A 159 29.21 23.51 -1.03
C ASP A 159 29.67 22.05 -0.93
N ASP A 160 29.08 21.15 -1.73
CA ASP A 160 29.41 19.71 -1.80
C ASP A 160 29.36 19.03 -0.42
N PHE A 161 28.22 19.14 0.27
CA PHE A 161 28.05 18.60 1.62
C PHE A 161 28.29 17.08 1.71
N ASP A 162 28.69 16.60 2.89
CA ASP A 162 28.84 15.17 3.17
C ASP A 162 27.46 14.50 3.36
N VAL A 163 27.08 13.68 2.38
CA VAL A 163 25.80 12.96 2.38
C VAL A 163 25.66 12.02 3.58
N ALA A 164 26.75 11.36 3.98
CA ALA A 164 26.71 10.42 5.11
C ALA A 164 26.62 11.12 6.48
N GLU A 165 27.09 12.37 6.57
CA GLU A 165 26.90 13.19 7.77
C GLU A 165 25.47 13.70 7.90
N LEU A 166 24.79 14.01 6.80
CA LEU A 166 23.42 14.50 6.81
C LEU A 166 22.41 13.37 6.84
N ILE A 167 22.47 12.44 5.88
CA ILE A 167 21.52 11.34 5.71
C ILE A 167 22.01 10.11 6.46
N LYS A 168 21.38 9.79 7.59
CA LYS A 168 21.77 8.65 8.44
C LYS A 168 21.19 7.33 7.91
N ILE A 169 21.88 6.23 8.22
CA ILE A 169 21.32 4.90 7.99
C ILE A 169 20.20 4.66 9.00
N PRO A 170 18.97 4.33 8.54
CA PRO A 170 17.85 4.05 9.42
C PRO A 170 18.15 2.90 10.40
N GLN A 171 17.69 3.06 11.63
CA GLN A 171 17.80 2.03 12.67
C GLN A 171 16.39 1.68 13.18
N ILE A 172 16.10 0.39 13.22
CA ILE A 172 14.85 -0.14 13.73
C ILE A 172 15.09 -0.72 15.11
N THR A 173 14.24 -0.34 16.07
CA THR A 173 14.22 -0.92 17.42
C THR A 173 12.80 -1.34 17.78
N ILE A 174 12.66 -2.45 18.53
CA ILE A 174 11.36 -2.96 18.97
C ILE A 174 11.25 -2.77 20.49
N ASP A 175 10.16 -2.10 20.91
CA ASP A 175 9.73 -2.12 22.30
C ASP A 175 8.99 -3.43 22.59
N TRP A 176 9.71 -4.42 23.08
CA TRP A 176 9.16 -5.74 23.38
C TRP A 176 8.19 -5.72 24.56
N GLU A 177 8.39 -4.83 25.55
CA GLU A 177 7.48 -4.74 26.70
C GLU A 177 6.12 -4.21 26.26
N ALA A 178 6.08 -3.16 25.46
CA ALA A 178 4.85 -2.65 24.88
C ALA A 178 4.22 -3.68 23.92
N THR A 179 5.00 -4.29 23.02
CA THR A 179 4.54 -5.31 22.08
C THR A 179 3.87 -6.49 22.81
N ASP A 180 4.48 -7.00 23.87
CA ASP A 180 3.95 -8.11 24.67
C ASP A 180 2.67 -7.70 25.42
N ALA A 181 2.61 -6.49 25.97
CA ALA A 181 1.43 -5.96 26.66
C ALA A 181 0.24 -5.86 25.71
N TYR A 182 0.43 -5.29 24.52
CA TYR A 182 -0.61 -5.20 23.48
C TYR A 182 -1.09 -6.55 23.01
N THR A 183 -0.16 -7.46 22.77
CA THR A 183 -0.49 -8.83 22.36
C THR A 183 -1.31 -9.55 23.42
N ALA A 184 -0.96 -9.39 24.69
CA ALA A 184 -1.70 -10.01 25.80
C ALA A 184 -3.15 -9.48 25.88
N ILE A 185 -3.35 -8.17 25.69
CA ILE A 185 -4.70 -7.59 25.64
C ILE A 185 -5.47 -8.12 24.43
N ALA A 186 -4.85 -8.22 23.26
CA ALA A 186 -5.53 -8.74 22.09
C ALA A 186 -5.98 -10.18 22.28
N HIS A 187 -5.15 -11.02 22.91
CA HIS A 187 -5.55 -12.37 23.30
C HIS A 187 -6.70 -12.37 24.32
N ASP A 188 -6.66 -11.49 25.34
CA ASP A 188 -7.74 -11.39 26.32
C ASP A 188 -9.07 -10.98 25.69
N VAL A 189 -9.03 -10.13 24.66
CA VAL A 189 -10.23 -9.67 23.95
C VAL A 189 -10.72 -10.69 22.93
N PHE A 190 -9.85 -11.27 22.12
CA PHE A 190 -10.22 -11.98 20.89
C PHE A 190 -10.04 -13.49 20.89
N ASP A 191 -9.36 -14.11 21.88
CA ASP A 191 -9.18 -15.54 21.89
C ASP A 191 -10.52 -16.30 21.86
N GLY A 192 -10.59 -17.30 20.99
CA GLY A 192 -11.82 -18.06 20.73
C GLY A 192 -12.80 -17.40 19.75
N ILE A 193 -12.51 -16.18 19.28
CA ILE A 193 -13.31 -15.46 18.28
C ILE A 193 -12.47 -15.20 17.01
N LEU A 194 -11.31 -14.58 17.17
CA LEU A 194 -10.36 -14.32 16.10
C LEU A 194 -8.99 -14.90 16.45
N THR A 195 -8.19 -15.21 15.43
CA THR A 195 -6.79 -15.56 15.61
C THR A 195 -5.97 -14.27 15.73
N VAL A 196 -5.28 -14.10 16.86
CA VAL A 196 -4.37 -12.96 17.06
C VAL A 196 -3.00 -13.29 16.46
N GLU A 197 -2.53 -12.44 15.57
CA GLU A 197 -1.21 -12.57 14.92
C GLU A 197 -0.40 -11.29 15.11
N ARG A 198 0.89 -11.42 15.48
CA ARG A 198 1.82 -10.29 15.45
C ARG A 198 2.30 -10.04 14.04
N ARG A 199 2.35 -8.76 13.64
CA ARG A 199 2.94 -8.34 12.38
C ARG A 199 3.83 -7.14 12.60
N HIS A 200 5.03 -7.16 12.02
CA HIS A 200 5.77 -5.93 11.84
C HIS A 200 5.03 -5.13 10.78
N TRP A 201 4.72 -3.88 11.08
CA TRP A 201 4.26 -3.00 10.06
C TRP A 201 5.48 -2.52 9.27
N TRP A 202 5.48 -2.85 8.04
CA TRP A 202 6.48 -2.42 7.11
C TRP A 202 5.82 -2.12 5.78
N TRP A 203 5.95 -0.88 5.34
CA TRP A 203 5.66 -0.53 3.97
C TRP A 203 6.80 -1.09 3.12
N TRP A 204 6.52 -2.09 2.35
CA TRP A 204 7.52 -2.74 1.48
C TRP A 204 7.82 -1.91 0.22
N GLY A 205 7.66 -0.59 0.27
CA GLY A 205 8.08 0.36 -0.71
C GLY A 205 9.55 0.71 -0.50
N MET A 206 10.36 0.44 -1.50
CA MET A 206 11.73 0.90 -1.57
C MET A 206 11.75 2.13 -2.48
N GLU A 207 11.13 3.18 -1.98
CA GLU A 207 10.92 4.44 -2.70
C GLU A 207 12.18 5.28 -2.59
N LEU A 208 12.95 5.37 -3.65
CA LEU A 208 14.21 6.12 -3.64
C LEU A 208 13.98 7.60 -3.98
N THR A 209 13.04 7.87 -4.88
CA THR A 209 12.76 9.23 -5.37
C THR A 209 11.87 10.02 -4.43
N HIS A 210 10.98 9.35 -3.70
CA HIS A 210 10.13 9.99 -2.71
C HIS A 210 10.92 10.64 -1.54
N PRO A 211 11.79 9.92 -0.80
CA PRO A 211 12.60 10.56 0.23
C PRO A 211 13.57 11.60 -0.33
N TYR A 212 14.03 11.45 -1.58
CA TYR A 212 14.82 12.49 -2.21
C TYR A 212 13.99 13.77 -2.40
N ALA A 213 12.79 13.66 -2.99
CA ALA A 213 11.89 14.79 -3.15
C ALA A 213 11.51 15.43 -1.80
N ASP A 214 11.33 14.63 -0.76
CA ASP A 214 11.06 15.13 0.60
C ASP A 214 12.21 15.95 1.18
N LEU A 215 13.45 15.50 0.97
CA LEU A 215 14.63 16.17 1.52
C LEU A 215 15.14 17.32 0.66
N ARG A 216 14.91 17.29 -0.65
CA ARG A 216 15.45 18.28 -1.60
C ARG A 216 14.39 19.26 -2.13
N GLY A 217 13.12 18.87 -2.09
CA GLY A 217 12.04 19.53 -2.84
C GLY A 217 11.93 18.96 -4.25
N LEU A 218 10.69 18.77 -4.73
CA LEU A 218 10.45 18.13 -6.03
C LEU A 218 11.07 18.90 -7.20
N GLU A 219 10.90 20.21 -7.23
CA GLU A 219 11.42 21.06 -8.30
C GLU A 219 12.96 21.01 -8.34
N SER A 220 13.62 21.23 -7.20
CA SER A 220 15.08 21.18 -7.10
C SER A 220 15.63 19.80 -7.47
N MET A 221 14.99 18.72 -7.00
CA MET A 221 15.37 17.35 -7.39
C MET A 221 15.37 17.16 -8.91
N LEU A 222 14.42 17.75 -9.64
CA LEU A 222 14.37 17.64 -11.10
C LEU A 222 15.52 18.38 -11.80
N TYR A 223 16.00 19.49 -11.23
CA TYR A 223 17.20 20.17 -11.72
C TYR A 223 18.49 19.40 -11.40
N ASP A 224 18.54 18.68 -10.27
CA ASP A 224 19.71 17.95 -9.83
C ASP A 224 20.16 16.87 -10.85
N PHE A 225 19.26 16.35 -11.69
CA PHE A 225 19.60 15.45 -12.80
C PHE A 225 20.58 16.04 -13.81
N TYR A 226 20.70 17.39 -13.86
CA TYR A 226 21.56 18.11 -14.79
C TYR A 226 22.68 18.85 -14.10
N ASP A 227 22.41 19.38 -12.90
CA ASP A 227 23.31 20.32 -12.24
C ASP A 227 24.19 19.64 -11.18
N TYR A 228 23.73 18.49 -10.61
CA TYR A 228 24.38 17.80 -9.50
C TYR A 228 24.33 16.29 -9.64
N ASP A 229 24.66 15.78 -10.80
CA ASP A 229 24.58 14.35 -11.17
C ASP A 229 25.36 13.45 -10.22
N GLU A 230 26.60 13.78 -9.87
CA GLU A 230 27.42 13.01 -8.93
C GLU A 230 26.79 12.99 -7.52
N LYS A 231 26.31 14.15 -7.03
CA LYS A 231 25.67 14.25 -5.72
C LYS A 231 24.35 13.47 -5.67
N MET A 232 23.58 13.47 -6.75
CA MET A 232 22.36 12.69 -6.86
C MET A 232 22.67 11.19 -6.75
N HIS A 233 23.71 10.70 -7.40
CA HIS A 233 24.17 9.33 -7.23
C HIS A 233 24.59 8.99 -5.80
N GLU A 234 25.28 9.89 -5.09
CA GLU A 234 25.64 9.72 -3.69
C GLU A 234 24.41 9.58 -2.78
N ILE A 235 23.39 10.45 -2.95
CA ILE A 235 22.16 10.44 -2.18
C ILE A 235 21.37 9.15 -2.42
N LEU A 236 21.17 8.76 -3.70
CA LEU A 236 20.45 7.53 -4.04
C LEU A 236 21.19 6.27 -3.58
N ALA A 237 22.52 6.27 -3.64
CA ALA A 237 23.33 5.19 -3.06
C ALA A 237 23.13 5.10 -1.55
N ARG A 238 23.07 6.24 -0.85
CA ARG A 238 22.85 6.30 0.59
C ARG A 238 21.48 5.78 1.01
N PHE A 239 20.41 6.14 0.29
CA PHE A 239 19.09 5.55 0.51
C PHE A 239 19.09 4.04 0.28
N THR A 240 19.74 3.60 -0.79
CA THR A 240 19.87 2.15 -1.09
C THR A 240 20.57 1.41 0.05
N GLU A 241 21.68 1.95 0.57
CA GLU A 241 22.38 1.40 1.73
C GLU A 241 21.47 1.33 2.95
N GLY A 242 20.70 2.38 3.21
CA GLY A 242 19.76 2.43 4.32
C GLY A 242 18.69 1.35 4.21
N TYR A 243 18.04 1.21 3.06
CA TYR A 243 17.05 0.15 2.85
C TYR A 243 17.65 -1.25 2.95
N MET A 244 18.85 -1.47 2.41
CA MET A 244 19.55 -2.75 2.56
C MET A 244 19.83 -3.07 4.03
N SER A 245 20.30 -2.08 4.81
CA SER A 245 20.52 -2.24 6.24
C SER A 245 19.25 -2.61 7.01
N MET A 246 18.11 -1.99 6.65
CA MET A 246 16.82 -2.33 7.26
C MET A 246 16.39 -3.75 6.91
N ILE A 247 16.50 -4.16 5.64
CA ILE A 247 16.20 -5.53 5.21
C ILE A 247 17.08 -6.54 5.99
N ASP A 248 18.38 -6.29 6.09
CA ASP A 248 19.32 -7.17 6.80
C ASP A 248 18.97 -7.29 8.30
N TYR A 249 18.57 -6.18 8.92
CA TYR A 249 18.10 -6.18 10.32
C TYR A 249 16.84 -7.03 10.50
N LEU A 250 15.85 -6.87 9.62
CA LEU A 250 14.59 -7.60 9.69
C LEU A 250 14.78 -9.11 9.45
N GLU A 251 15.66 -9.49 8.52
CA GLU A 251 16.05 -10.89 8.30
C GLU A 251 16.74 -11.48 9.54
N ALA A 252 17.77 -10.80 10.05
CA ALA A 252 18.55 -11.26 11.19
C ALA A 252 17.71 -11.46 12.46
N ASN A 253 16.69 -10.63 12.65
CA ASN A 253 15.82 -10.65 13.81
C ASN A 253 14.50 -11.40 13.58
N LYS A 254 14.25 -11.95 12.38
CA LYS A 254 13.02 -12.67 12.00
C LYS A 254 11.76 -11.81 12.18
N LEU A 255 11.84 -10.57 11.75
CA LEU A 255 10.79 -9.58 11.90
C LEU A 255 9.99 -9.32 10.62
N PHE A 256 10.23 -10.03 9.55
CA PHE A 256 9.42 -9.89 8.34
C PHE A 256 7.98 -10.29 8.60
N THR A 257 7.08 -9.44 8.14
CA THR A 257 5.66 -9.77 8.09
C THR A 257 5.36 -10.43 6.75
N PRO A 258 4.67 -11.59 6.75
CA PRO A 258 4.21 -12.17 5.50
C PRO A 258 3.24 -11.22 4.80
N ASN A 259 3.51 -10.90 3.54
CA ASN A 259 2.59 -10.13 2.69
C ASN A 259 2.05 -10.96 1.52
N THR A 260 2.08 -12.29 1.66
CA THR A 260 1.60 -13.27 0.69
C THR A 260 0.16 -13.73 0.96
N GLY A 261 -0.51 -13.12 1.92
CA GLY A 261 -1.90 -13.35 2.31
C GLY A 261 -2.81 -12.19 1.92
N ASN A 262 -3.89 -12.01 2.71
CA ASN A 262 -4.83 -10.89 2.58
C ASN A 262 -4.16 -9.58 3.06
N CYS A 263 -3.08 -9.23 2.43
CA CYS A 263 -2.31 -8.01 2.68
C CYS A 263 -2.24 -7.17 1.41
N TYR A 264 -2.44 -5.89 1.58
CA TYR A 264 -2.21 -4.91 0.52
C TYR A 264 -0.72 -4.88 0.15
N VAL A 265 -0.41 -4.91 -1.13
CA VAL A 265 0.98 -4.88 -1.63
C VAL A 265 1.19 -3.68 -2.53
N GLY A 266 2.21 -2.91 -2.21
CA GLY A 266 2.59 -1.75 -3.00
C GLY A 266 1.47 -0.71 -3.11
N SER A 267 1.18 -0.26 -4.30
CA SER A 267 0.13 0.72 -4.56
C SER A 267 -1.20 0.08 -5.00
N GLY A 268 -1.46 -1.19 -4.67
CA GLY A 268 -2.76 -1.83 -4.93
C GLY A 268 -2.69 -3.32 -5.13
N GLY A 269 -3.83 -3.98 -4.91
CA GLY A 269 -3.98 -5.42 -4.98
C GLY A 269 -3.51 -6.17 -3.72
N LEU A 270 -3.92 -7.43 -3.61
CA LEU A 270 -3.55 -8.29 -2.49
C LEU A 270 -2.38 -9.21 -2.85
N GLY A 271 -1.60 -9.59 -1.85
CA GLY A 271 -0.38 -10.37 -2.03
C GLY A 271 -0.56 -11.88 -2.14
N ILE A 272 -1.80 -12.40 -2.13
CA ILE A 272 -2.13 -13.82 -2.08
C ILE A 272 -1.53 -14.57 -3.27
N THR A 273 -0.56 -15.47 -3.04
CA THR A 273 0.12 -16.23 -4.08
C THR A 273 0.67 -17.56 -3.54
N ASN A 274 0.88 -18.54 -4.42
CA ASN A 274 1.62 -19.76 -4.10
C ASN A 274 3.09 -19.72 -4.58
N ASP A 275 3.47 -18.71 -5.34
CA ASP A 275 4.81 -18.61 -5.94
C ASP A 275 5.87 -18.12 -4.93
N LEU A 276 5.41 -17.66 -3.76
CA LEU A 276 6.25 -17.36 -2.61
C LEU A 276 6.01 -18.39 -1.51
N ASN A 277 6.94 -18.53 -0.57
CA ASN A 277 6.82 -19.48 0.53
C ASN A 277 5.75 -19.04 1.55
N ALA A 278 4.48 -19.08 1.13
CA ALA A 278 3.32 -18.68 1.93
C ALA A 278 3.07 -19.60 3.15
N ALA A 279 3.69 -20.77 3.19
CA ALA A 279 3.54 -21.73 4.30
C ALA A 279 4.40 -21.35 5.52
N ALA A 280 5.35 -20.45 5.39
CA ALA A 280 6.09 -19.94 6.54
C ALA A 280 5.19 -18.98 7.31
N ALA A 281 4.79 -19.35 8.52
CA ALA A 281 4.06 -18.46 9.43
C ALA A 281 4.81 -17.12 9.66
N MET A 282 6.13 -17.15 9.52
CA MET A 282 7.01 -15.97 9.50
C MET A 282 8.01 -16.15 8.35
N PRO A 283 8.12 -15.20 7.40
CA PRO A 283 9.15 -15.22 6.38
C PRO A 283 10.53 -15.16 7.01
N ASN A 284 11.46 -15.96 6.49
CA ASN A 284 12.84 -15.96 6.95
C ASN A 284 13.73 -14.99 6.15
N SER A 285 13.26 -14.58 4.99
CA SER A 285 14.00 -13.75 4.04
C SER A 285 13.05 -12.85 3.24
N ALA A 286 13.56 -11.73 2.74
CA ALA A 286 12.86 -10.90 1.77
C ALA A 286 12.50 -11.68 0.49
N MET A 287 13.21 -12.78 0.19
CA MET A 287 12.86 -13.70 -0.90
C MET A 287 11.54 -14.45 -0.69
N ASP A 288 10.98 -14.44 0.50
CA ASP A 288 9.67 -15.05 0.80
C ASP A 288 8.50 -14.07 0.66
N ILE A 289 8.75 -12.80 0.32
CA ILE A 289 7.77 -11.73 0.26
C ILE A 289 7.83 -10.91 -1.02
N TRP A 290 6.78 -10.11 -1.24
CA TRP A 290 6.73 -9.10 -2.29
C TRP A 290 7.54 -7.86 -1.91
N GLY A 291 8.32 -7.33 -2.85
CA GLY A 291 8.86 -5.98 -2.82
C GLY A 291 8.04 -5.03 -3.69
N PHE A 292 8.12 -3.73 -3.38
CA PHE A 292 7.46 -2.67 -4.14
C PHE A 292 8.43 -1.55 -4.47
N HIS A 293 8.39 -1.09 -5.72
CA HIS A 293 9.24 -0.01 -6.24
C HIS A 293 8.41 0.93 -7.11
N GLU A 294 8.73 2.18 -7.09
CA GLU A 294 8.12 3.21 -7.92
C GLU A 294 9.09 4.40 -8.09
N SER A 295 8.78 5.34 -8.96
CA SER A 295 9.51 6.59 -9.14
C SER A 295 8.61 7.67 -9.75
N GLN A 296 7.42 7.83 -9.18
CA GLN A 296 6.40 8.76 -9.67
C GLN A 296 6.86 10.22 -9.64
N GLU A 297 7.75 10.59 -8.71
CA GLU A 297 8.33 11.93 -8.62
C GLU A 297 9.17 12.28 -9.85
N THR A 298 9.62 11.27 -10.60
CA THR A 298 10.40 11.45 -11.83
C THR A 298 9.61 11.23 -13.11
N SER A 299 8.28 11.34 -13.07
CA SER A 299 7.40 11.09 -14.25
C SER A 299 7.81 11.94 -15.47
N GLU A 300 8.28 13.14 -15.26
CA GLU A 300 8.71 14.09 -16.32
C GLU A 300 10.18 13.92 -16.75
N VAL A 301 10.93 13.04 -16.07
CA VAL A 301 12.33 12.73 -16.41
C VAL A 301 12.36 11.75 -17.58
N SER A 302 13.31 11.91 -18.51
CA SER A 302 13.42 11.04 -19.67
C SER A 302 13.66 9.57 -19.26
N PRO A 303 13.26 8.58 -20.08
CA PRO A 303 13.53 7.19 -19.82
C PRO A 303 15.02 6.87 -19.65
N GLU A 304 15.88 7.56 -20.40
CA GLU A 304 17.34 7.40 -20.34
C GLU A 304 17.89 7.90 -19.01
N MET A 305 17.46 9.05 -18.54
CA MET A 305 17.87 9.59 -17.24
C MET A 305 17.35 8.73 -16.09
N PHE A 306 16.10 8.26 -16.18
CA PHE A 306 15.61 7.27 -15.22
C PHE A 306 16.52 6.03 -15.19
N ALA A 307 16.92 5.53 -16.36
CA ALA A 307 17.77 4.35 -16.46
C ALA A 307 19.19 4.56 -15.91
N GLU A 308 19.70 5.78 -16.00
CA GLU A 308 21.02 6.15 -15.49
C GLU A 308 21.00 6.37 -13.98
N PHE A 309 20.07 7.20 -13.49
CA PHE A 309 20.10 7.68 -12.12
C PHE A 309 19.31 6.83 -11.13
N VAL A 310 18.18 6.25 -11.52
CA VAL A 310 17.25 5.59 -10.59
C VAL A 310 17.30 4.07 -10.67
N LEU A 311 17.20 3.54 -11.88
CA LEU A 311 17.07 2.11 -12.11
C LEU A 311 18.21 1.25 -11.50
N PRO A 312 19.50 1.64 -11.55
CA PRO A 312 20.58 0.82 -11.00
C PRO A 312 20.45 0.56 -9.49
N TYR A 313 19.87 1.49 -8.77
CA TYR A 313 19.61 1.41 -7.34
C TYR A 313 18.37 0.56 -7.05
N GLN A 314 17.30 0.75 -7.83
CA GLN A 314 16.10 -0.08 -7.72
C GLN A 314 16.37 -1.55 -8.05
N LEU A 315 17.19 -1.86 -9.05
CA LEU A 315 17.58 -3.23 -9.37
C LEU A 315 18.26 -3.95 -8.20
N LYS A 316 19.14 -3.25 -7.46
CA LYS A 316 19.80 -3.80 -6.26
C LYS A 316 18.81 -4.15 -5.17
N LEU A 317 17.82 -3.27 -4.91
CA LEU A 317 16.80 -3.49 -3.91
C LEU A 317 15.83 -4.58 -4.35
N ALA A 318 15.37 -4.55 -5.59
CA ALA A 318 14.45 -5.52 -6.15
C ALA A 318 15.00 -6.96 -6.15
N ASP A 319 16.32 -7.11 -6.23
CA ASP A 319 16.97 -8.43 -6.18
C ASP A 319 16.88 -9.11 -4.80
N ARG A 320 16.50 -8.38 -3.77
CA ARG A 320 16.26 -8.94 -2.42
C ARG A 320 14.92 -9.66 -2.29
N PHE A 321 13.92 -9.37 -3.12
CA PHE A 321 12.55 -9.84 -2.98
C PHE A 321 12.20 -11.00 -3.90
N GLY A 322 11.33 -11.90 -3.44
CA GLY A 322 10.91 -13.08 -4.19
C GLY A 322 10.00 -12.77 -5.37
N LEU A 323 9.13 -11.78 -5.24
CA LEU A 323 8.36 -11.17 -6.32
C LEU A 323 8.41 -9.66 -6.20
N ASN A 324 8.32 -8.95 -7.32
CA ASN A 324 8.31 -7.50 -7.33
C ASN A 324 7.07 -6.93 -8.00
N TYR A 325 6.63 -5.82 -7.45
CA TYR A 325 5.62 -4.94 -7.99
C TYR A 325 6.28 -3.59 -8.35
N TYR A 326 5.98 -3.05 -9.51
CA TYR A 326 6.50 -1.77 -9.94
C TYR A 326 5.42 -0.77 -10.33
N GLY A 327 5.59 0.47 -9.87
CA GLY A 327 4.85 1.64 -10.29
C GLY A 327 3.69 2.02 -9.38
N CYS A 328 3.38 3.31 -9.40
CA CYS A 328 2.26 3.94 -8.67
C CYS A 328 1.41 4.77 -9.62
N CYS A 329 1.64 6.10 -9.68
CA CYS A 329 0.86 7.02 -10.50
C CYS A 329 1.52 7.37 -11.83
N GLU A 330 2.79 7.04 -12.02
CA GLU A 330 3.53 7.32 -13.25
C GLU A 330 3.08 6.45 -14.44
N GLY A 331 3.12 7.01 -15.65
CA GLY A 331 2.91 6.26 -16.89
C GLY A 331 4.16 5.49 -17.29
N LEU A 332 4.06 4.15 -17.31
CA LEU A 332 5.20 3.26 -17.56
C LEU A 332 5.42 2.91 -19.04
N ASP A 333 4.51 3.29 -19.91
CA ASP A 333 4.56 2.95 -21.34
C ASP A 333 5.79 3.48 -22.08
N LYS A 334 6.40 4.56 -21.61
CA LYS A 334 7.65 5.12 -22.14
C LYS A 334 8.91 4.50 -21.52
N ARG A 335 8.81 4.02 -20.28
CA ARG A 335 9.93 3.47 -19.48
C ARG A 335 9.99 1.95 -19.45
N TRP A 336 9.06 1.29 -20.14
CA TRP A 336 8.89 -0.16 -20.03
C TRP A 336 10.17 -0.96 -20.34
N ASP A 337 10.94 -0.56 -21.34
CA ASP A 337 12.19 -1.25 -21.71
C ASP A 337 13.23 -1.28 -20.58
N TYR A 338 13.12 -0.36 -19.65
CA TYR A 338 13.94 -0.29 -18.45
C TYR A 338 13.29 -1.03 -17.28
N VAL A 339 12.03 -0.75 -16.99
CA VAL A 339 11.28 -1.33 -15.86
C VAL A 339 11.18 -2.85 -15.95
N LYS A 340 11.01 -3.43 -17.14
CA LYS A 340 10.97 -4.88 -17.34
C LYS A 340 12.26 -5.63 -16.95
N GLN A 341 13.36 -4.90 -16.68
CA GLN A 341 14.61 -5.47 -16.21
C GLN A 341 14.59 -5.80 -14.71
N LEU A 342 13.59 -5.33 -13.97
CA LEU A 342 13.49 -5.67 -12.55
C LEU A 342 13.38 -7.20 -12.38
N PRO A 343 14.20 -7.78 -11.51
CA PRO A 343 14.17 -9.22 -11.25
C PRO A 343 12.81 -9.61 -10.68
N ARG A 344 12.28 -10.74 -11.18
CA ARG A 344 11.02 -11.33 -10.66
C ARG A 344 9.85 -10.33 -10.61
N LEU A 345 9.82 -9.40 -11.58
CA LEU A 345 8.68 -8.48 -11.74
C LEU A 345 7.42 -9.29 -12.05
N ARG A 346 6.37 -9.12 -11.26
CA ARG A 346 5.12 -9.84 -11.41
C ARG A 346 3.92 -8.92 -11.62
N ARG A 347 3.86 -7.81 -10.89
CA ARG A 347 2.75 -6.85 -10.95
C ARG A 347 3.24 -5.51 -11.45
N VAL A 348 2.48 -4.91 -12.36
CA VAL A 348 2.83 -3.63 -12.98
C VAL A 348 1.66 -2.67 -12.83
N SER A 349 1.91 -1.50 -12.22
CA SER A 349 0.92 -0.43 -12.15
C SER A 349 0.65 0.15 -13.52
N VAL A 350 -0.61 0.23 -13.89
CA VAL A 350 -1.06 0.91 -15.10
C VAL A 350 -1.93 2.08 -14.70
N SER A 351 -1.28 3.23 -14.59
CA SER A 351 -1.88 4.52 -14.24
C SER A 351 -2.90 4.95 -15.29
N GLN A 352 -3.88 5.75 -14.87
CA GLN A 352 -4.82 6.38 -15.81
C GLN A 352 -4.13 7.31 -16.84
N TRP A 353 -2.89 7.70 -16.60
CA TRP A 353 -2.08 8.56 -17.47
C TRP A 353 -1.23 7.78 -18.49
N ALA A 354 -1.17 6.47 -18.37
CA ALA A 354 -0.46 5.60 -19.31
C ALA A 354 -1.25 5.41 -20.61
N ASP A 355 -0.56 5.07 -21.68
CA ASP A 355 -1.17 4.53 -22.90
C ASP A 355 -1.67 3.11 -22.62
N ILE A 356 -2.94 3.00 -22.19
CA ILE A 356 -3.54 1.74 -21.76
C ILE A 356 -3.55 0.66 -22.84
N PRO A 357 -3.96 0.94 -24.11
CA PRO A 357 -3.88 -0.03 -25.21
C PRO A 357 -2.45 -0.58 -25.40
N LYS A 358 -1.45 0.31 -25.37
CA LYS A 358 -0.04 -0.06 -25.48
C LYS A 358 0.43 -0.92 -24.30
N MET A 359 0.06 -0.53 -23.07
CA MET A 359 0.40 -1.30 -21.88
C MET A 359 -0.26 -2.68 -21.90
N SER A 360 -1.52 -2.79 -22.36
CA SER A 360 -2.20 -4.08 -22.52
C SER A 360 -1.45 -5.01 -23.46
N GLU A 361 -0.97 -4.50 -24.61
CA GLU A 361 -0.19 -5.28 -25.57
C GLU A 361 1.19 -5.67 -25.01
N ILE A 362 1.86 -4.78 -24.31
CA ILE A 362 3.19 -4.99 -23.76
C ILE A 362 3.16 -6.04 -22.63
N LEU A 363 2.19 -5.93 -21.72
CA LEU A 363 2.14 -6.80 -20.54
C LEU A 363 1.60 -8.20 -20.89
N GLY A 364 0.66 -8.29 -21.82
CA GLY A 364 0.07 -9.58 -22.21
C GLY A 364 -0.35 -10.41 -21.00
N GLY A 365 -0.13 -11.72 -21.08
CA GLY A 365 -0.37 -12.67 -19.97
C GLY A 365 0.83 -12.87 -19.04
N ASP A 366 1.91 -12.12 -19.19
CA ASP A 366 3.16 -12.35 -18.46
C ASP A 366 3.22 -11.61 -17.13
N TYR A 367 2.31 -10.63 -16.90
CA TYR A 367 2.26 -9.78 -15.72
C TYR A 367 0.84 -9.55 -15.25
N VAL A 368 0.69 -9.21 -13.97
CA VAL A 368 -0.57 -8.65 -13.44
C VAL A 368 -0.68 -7.20 -13.91
N PHE A 369 -1.76 -6.91 -14.64
CA PHE A 369 -2.13 -5.57 -15.09
C PHE A 369 -2.92 -4.86 -13.98
N CYS A 370 -2.23 -4.11 -13.14
CA CYS A 370 -2.81 -3.41 -12.00
C CYS A 370 -3.31 -2.02 -12.41
N HIS A 371 -4.56 -1.93 -12.86
CA HIS A 371 -5.12 -0.65 -13.33
C HIS A 371 -5.53 0.26 -12.19
N LYS A 372 -4.93 1.45 -12.15
CA LYS A 372 -5.33 2.54 -11.26
C LYS A 372 -6.46 3.32 -11.91
N VAL A 373 -7.67 3.12 -11.41
CA VAL A 373 -8.83 3.89 -11.88
C VAL A 373 -8.76 5.33 -11.35
N SER A 374 -9.53 6.23 -11.97
CA SER A 374 -9.52 7.62 -11.50
C SER A 374 -10.22 7.77 -10.15
N PRO A 375 -9.56 8.31 -9.12
CA PRO A 375 -10.22 8.59 -7.85
C PRO A 375 -11.33 9.64 -7.99
N THR A 376 -11.27 10.49 -9.02
CA THR A 376 -12.30 11.50 -9.30
C THR A 376 -13.65 10.90 -9.66
N ASP A 377 -13.70 9.63 -10.07
CA ASP A 377 -14.95 8.95 -10.40
C ASP A 377 -15.93 8.94 -9.22
N ILE A 378 -15.41 8.92 -7.98
CA ILE A 378 -16.23 8.90 -6.76
C ILE A 378 -16.08 10.15 -5.88
N ALA A 379 -15.18 11.05 -6.20
CA ALA A 379 -14.92 12.30 -5.46
C ALA A 379 -15.86 13.45 -5.89
N VAL A 380 -17.06 13.15 -6.30
CA VAL A 380 -18.07 14.09 -6.82
C VAL A 380 -19.41 13.89 -6.14
N PRO A 381 -20.26 14.94 -6.02
CA PRO A 381 -21.58 14.80 -5.35
C PRO A 381 -22.47 13.73 -6.01
N VAL A 382 -22.41 13.58 -7.33
CA VAL A 382 -23.14 12.59 -8.12
C VAL A 382 -22.21 12.01 -9.19
N ILE A 383 -22.03 10.71 -9.18
CA ILE A 383 -21.16 10.01 -10.15
C ILE A 383 -21.73 10.05 -11.57
N ASP A 384 -20.87 10.14 -12.56
CA ASP A 384 -21.20 9.99 -13.96
C ASP A 384 -21.05 8.50 -14.37
N GLU A 385 -22.13 7.75 -14.23
CA GLU A 385 -22.12 6.32 -14.52
C GLU A 385 -21.74 5.99 -15.98
N ASP A 386 -22.20 6.77 -16.94
CA ASP A 386 -21.93 6.51 -18.36
C ASP A 386 -20.44 6.74 -18.67
N HIS A 387 -19.85 7.76 -18.08
CA HIS A 387 -18.41 8.00 -18.18
C HIS A 387 -17.59 6.87 -17.57
N ILE A 388 -17.92 6.45 -16.35
CA ILE A 388 -17.25 5.34 -15.64
C ILE A 388 -17.36 4.05 -16.47
N ARG A 389 -18.57 3.70 -16.94
CA ARG A 389 -18.81 2.52 -17.77
C ARG A 389 -17.98 2.53 -19.03
N THR A 390 -17.96 3.65 -19.75
CA THR A 390 -17.21 3.79 -20.99
C THR A 390 -15.73 3.53 -20.79
N ARG A 391 -15.13 4.11 -19.76
CA ARG A 391 -13.71 3.94 -19.43
C ARG A 391 -13.39 2.50 -19.01
N LEU A 392 -14.15 1.95 -18.08
CA LEU A 392 -13.93 0.56 -17.62
C LEU A 392 -14.13 -0.44 -18.76
N HIS A 393 -15.17 -0.25 -19.59
CA HIS A 393 -15.44 -1.12 -20.74
C HIS A 393 -14.26 -1.14 -21.72
N GLN A 394 -13.69 0.04 -22.02
CA GLN A 394 -12.54 0.16 -22.92
C GLN A 394 -11.33 -0.59 -22.36
N VAL A 395 -10.94 -0.31 -21.11
CA VAL A 395 -9.80 -0.96 -20.44
C VAL A 395 -9.97 -2.48 -20.42
N LEU A 396 -11.14 -2.95 -19.99
CA LEU A 396 -11.43 -4.39 -19.89
C LEU A 396 -11.43 -5.08 -21.28
N THR A 397 -11.89 -4.39 -22.32
CA THR A 397 -11.88 -4.90 -23.70
C THR A 397 -10.45 -5.04 -24.22
N ASP A 398 -9.62 -4.02 -24.05
CA ASP A 398 -8.22 -4.07 -24.47
C ASP A 398 -7.47 -5.17 -23.72
N CYS A 399 -7.66 -5.24 -22.40
CA CYS A 399 -7.02 -6.25 -21.56
C CYS A 399 -7.48 -7.68 -21.93
N LYS A 400 -8.76 -7.91 -22.20
CA LYS A 400 -9.26 -9.22 -22.62
C LYS A 400 -8.65 -9.64 -23.97
N ARG A 401 -8.58 -8.70 -24.92
CA ARG A 401 -7.98 -8.93 -26.25
C ARG A 401 -6.52 -9.38 -26.14
N CYS A 402 -5.77 -8.82 -25.16
CA CYS A 402 -4.37 -9.09 -24.95
C CYS A 402 -4.08 -10.23 -23.96
N GLY A 403 -5.09 -10.80 -23.30
CA GLY A 403 -4.94 -11.88 -22.34
C GLY A 403 -4.37 -11.44 -20.99
N ASN A 404 -4.55 -10.17 -20.60
CA ASN A 404 -4.02 -9.63 -19.36
C ASN A 404 -4.74 -10.20 -18.12
N HIS A 405 -3.99 -10.37 -17.05
CA HIS A 405 -4.50 -10.61 -15.69
C HIS A 405 -4.81 -9.26 -15.03
N VAL A 406 -6.08 -8.88 -14.98
CA VAL A 406 -6.51 -7.51 -14.64
C VAL A 406 -6.98 -7.39 -13.20
N GLU A 407 -6.53 -6.36 -12.51
CA GLU A 407 -7.15 -5.86 -11.29
C GLU A 407 -7.48 -4.37 -11.44
N LEU A 408 -8.68 -3.98 -10.98
CA LEU A 408 -9.17 -2.60 -10.94
C LEU A 408 -9.01 -2.10 -9.50
N ILE A 409 -8.15 -1.09 -9.32
CA ILE A 409 -7.80 -0.56 -8.00
C ILE A 409 -8.34 0.86 -7.86
N MET A 410 -9.34 1.03 -7.00
CA MET A 410 -9.83 2.34 -6.56
C MET A 410 -9.03 2.74 -5.33
N LYS A 411 -8.19 3.77 -5.45
CA LYS A 411 -7.33 4.31 -4.40
C LYS A 411 -7.10 5.82 -4.62
N ASP A 412 -6.26 6.43 -3.79
CA ASP A 412 -5.94 7.87 -3.81
C ASP A 412 -7.19 8.75 -3.56
N ASN A 413 -8.15 8.24 -2.78
CA ASN A 413 -9.41 8.93 -2.50
C ASN A 413 -9.26 9.85 -1.29
N HIS A 414 -8.88 11.12 -1.53
CA HIS A 414 -8.86 12.13 -0.47
C HIS A 414 -10.26 12.47 0.04
N THR A 415 -11.28 12.29 -0.81
CA THR A 415 -12.70 12.46 -0.50
C THR A 415 -13.55 11.52 -1.34
N ILE A 416 -14.71 11.15 -0.81
CA ILE A 416 -15.81 10.50 -1.53
C ILE A 416 -17.02 11.44 -1.67
N ALA A 417 -16.77 12.75 -1.53
CA ALA A 417 -17.79 13.81 -1.51
C ALA A 417 -18.85 13.59 -0.41
N ASN A 418 -18.48 13.02 0.73
CA ASN A 418 -19.38 12.63 1.82
C ASN A 418 -20.58 11.76 1.35
N ASN A 419 -20.40 11.01 0.26
CA ASN A 419 -21.43 10.15 -0.32
C ASN A 419 -20.96 8.69 -0.43
N PRO A 420 -21.16 7.86 0.59
CA PRO A 420 -20.80 6.44 0.56
C PRO A 420 -21.37 5.64 -0.62
N ASN A 421 -22.53 6.07 -1.15
CA ASN A 421 -23.16 5.39 -2.28
C ASN A 421 -22.32 5.47 -3.55
N ASN A 422 -21.46 6.50 -3.71
CA ASN A 422 -20.55 6.59 -4.84
C ASN A 422 -19.61 5.38 -4.90
N VAL A 423 -19.06 4.99 -3.75
CA VAL A 423 -18.17 3.82 -3.63
C VAL A 423 -18.91 2.53 -3.97
N TYR A 424 -20.07 2.32 -3.36
CA TYR A 424 -20.85 1.09 -3.55
C TYR A 424 -21.31 0.96 -4.99
N ARG A 425 -21.75 2.07 -5.58
CA ARG A 425 -22.22 2.08 -6.97
C ARG A 425 -21.08 1.88 -7.96
N TRP A 426 -19.91 2.48 -7.71
CA TRP A 426 -18.71 2.26 -8.53
C TRP A 426 -18.33 0.77 -8.59
N VAL A 427 -18.31 0.07 -7.46
CA VAL A 427 -18.01 -1.37 -7.41
C VAL A 427 -19.04 -2.17 -8.21
N GLN A 428 -20.33 -1.82 -8.11
CA GLN A 428 -21.38 -2.47 -8.90
C GLN A 428 -21.17 -2.26 -10.40
N ILE A 429 -20.87 -1.03 -10.83
CA ILE A 429 -20.57 -0.70 -12.23
C ILE A 429 -19.38 -1.52 -12.73
N ALA A 430 -18.31 -1.59 -11.95
CA ALA A 430 -17.13 -2.38 -12.31
C ALA A 430 -17.47 -3.87 -12.50
N ARG A 431 -18.27 -4.48 -11.62
CA ARG A 431 -18.75 -5.85 -11.77
C ARG A 431 -19.63 -6.04 -13.01
N GLU A 432 -20.54 -5.11 -13.28
CA GLU A 432 -21.41 -5.15 -14.45
C GLU A 432 -20.58 -5.08 -15.75
N GLU A 433 -19.55 -4.24 -15.82
CA GLU A 433 -18.68 -4.14 -17.00
C GLU A 433 -17.77 -5.37 -17.14
N ILE A 434 -17.26 -5.93 -16.03
CA ILE A 434 -16.55 -7.22 -16.06
C ILE A 434 -17.45 -8.32 -16.60
N ALA A 435 -18.69 -8.44 -16.13
CA ALA A 435 -19.63 -9.44 -16.61
C ALA A 435 -19.94 -9.28 -18.11
N LYS A 436 -20.14 -8.05 -18.58
CA LYS A 436 -20.39 -7.78 -20.01
C LYS A 436 -19.19 -8.16 -20.89
N VAL A 437 -17.98 -7.83 -20.46
CA VAL A 437 -16.79 -8.05 -21.27
C VAL A 437 -16.32 -9.50 -21.16
N TYR A 438 -16.24 -10.08 -19.97
CA TYR A 438 -15.68 -11.42 -19.74
C TYR A 438 -16.71 -12.54 -19.77
N GLY A 439 -18.00 -12.24 -19.58
CA GLY A 439 -19.08 -13.23 -19.61
C GLY A 439 -19.20 -14.05 -18.33
N VAL A 440 -18.84 -13.46 -17.19
CA VAL A 440 -18.80 -14.12 -15.86
C VAL A 440 -19.76 -13.47 -14.89
#